data_7321359e49ed9bff71691960d457f96e
#
_entry.id   7321359e49ed9bff71691960d457f96e
#
_cell.length_a   1.000
_cell.length_b   1.000
_cell.length_c   1.000
_cell.angle_alpha   90.00
_cell.angle_beta   90.00
_cell.angle_gamma   90.00
#
_symmetry.space_group_name_H-M   'P 1'
#
loop_
_entity.id
_entity.type
_entity.pdbx_description
1 polymer ?
#
loop_
_entity_poly.entity_id
_entity_poly.type
_entity_poly.pdbx_seq_one_letter_code
_entity_poly.pdbx_strand_id
1 'polypeptide(L)'
;GRAKVCPDKENAIARFRLQPPQPCENEFITQYIARNSLMPVDGGGWAWKFDEDLLTTLTEVERQPEDYQSLDVNLGLIYGAESELFSKRALEYMKELIPKPFPSYEVAKAQHHVFLDQPIAFIDTLRRLCDDMNL
;
A
#
# COMPACT_ATOMS: atom_id res chain seq x y z
N GLY A 1 3.23 -20.36 -12.76
CA GLY A 1 2.31 -21.15 -11.93
C GLY A 1 0.87 -21.01 -12.42
N ARG A 2 0.05 -22.02 -12.28
CA ARG A 2 -1.39 -21.89 -12.59
C ARG A 2 -2.05 -21.11 -11.47
N ALA A 3 -2.71 -20.00 -11.80
CA ALA A 3 -3.50 -19.22 -10.86
C ALA A 3 -4.44 -20.16 -10.05
N LYS A 4 -4.44 -20.01 -8.75
CA LYS A 4 -5.25 -20.84 -7.84
C LYS A 4 -6.72 -20.51 -8.04
N VAL A 5 -7.44 -21.40 -8.73
CA VAL A 5 -8.87 -21.22 -9.02
C VAL A 5 -9.71 -21.63 -7.81
N CYS A 6 -10.59 -20.73 -7.39
CA CYS A 6 -11.56 -20.97 -6.35
C CYS A 6 -12.94 -21.24 -7.01
N PRO A 7 -13.60 -22.37 -6.72
CA PRO A 7 -14.90 -22.67 -7.34
C PRO A 7 -16.00 -21.68 -6.95
N ASP A 8 -15.94 -21.15 -5.73
CA ASP A 8 -16.94 -20.26 -5.14
C ASP A 8 -16.36 -18.87 -4.87
N LYS A 9 -17.03 -17.84 -5.40
CA LYS A 9 -16.63 -16.44 -5.27
C LYS A 9 -16.65 -15.95 -3.81
N GLU A 10 -17.70 -16.27 -3.07
CA GLU A 10 -17.84 -15.78 -1.69
C GLU A 10 -16.79 -16.43 -0.78
N ASN A 11 -16.43 -17.68 -1.03
CA ASN A 11 -15.34 -18.34 -0.33
C ASN A 11 -13.98 -17.70 -0.65
N ALA A 12 -13.76 -17.28 -1.90
CA ALA A 12 -12.57 -16.54 -2.27
C ALA A 12 -12.50 -15.19 -1.52
N ILE A 13 -13.61 -14.43 -1.49
CA ILE A 13 -13.71 -13.15 -0.78
C ILE A 13 -13.41 -13.32 0.72
N ALA A 14 -13.98 -14.34 1.37
CA ALA A 14 -13.75 -14.61 2.79
C ALA A 14 -12.27 -14.91 3.12
N ARG A 15 -11.50 -15.38 2.14
CA ARG A 15 -10.06 -15.66 2.25
C ARG A 15 -9.18 -14.48 1.91
N PHE A 16 -9.75 -13.36 1.48
CA PHE A 16 -8.97 -12.17 1.17
C PHE A 16 -8.18 -11.70 2.40
N ARG A 17 -6.93 -11.33 2.18
CA ARG A 17 -6.07 -10.72 3.20
C ARG A 17 -5.28 -9.61 2.54
N LEU A 18 -5.12 -8.52 3.26
CA LEU A 18 -4.23 -7.43 2.85
C LEU A 18 -2.78 -7.93 2.80
N GLN A 19 -2.02 -7.40 1.88
CA GLN A 19 -0.59 -7.63 1.78
C GLN A 19 0.14 -6.26 1.72
N PRO A 20 1.00 -5.96 2.69
CA PRO A 20 1.32 -6.76 3.88
C PRO A 20 0.10 -6.97 4.81
N PRO A 21 0.11 -8.07 5.61
CA PRO A 21 -0.97 -8.34 6.55
C PRO A 21 -1.09 -7.21 7.57
N GLN A 22 -2.32 -6.74 7.77
CA GLN A 22 -2.64 -5.75 8.80
C GLN A 22 -4.11 -5.87 9.19
N PRO A 23 -4.50 -5.47 10.41
CA PRO A 23 -5.90 -5.26 10.75
C PRO A 23 -6.47 -4.10 9.92
N CYS A 24 -7.75 -4.14 9.63
CA CYS A 24 -8.48 -3.03 9.01
C CYS A 24 -9.90 -3.01 9.57
N GLU A 25 -10.27 -1.91 10.22
CA GLU A 25 -11.61 -1.75 10.81
C GLU A 25 -12.70 -1.52 9.74
N ASN A 26 -12.31 -1.10 8.54
CA ASN A 26 -13.23 -0.83 7.45
C ASN A 26 -13.51 -2.09 6.61
N GLU A 27 -14.25 -3.05 7.18
CA GLU A 27 -14.62 -4.28 6.47
C GLU A 27 -15.30 -4.02 5.12
N PHE A 28 -16.11 -2.97 5.01
CA PHE A 28 -16.75 -2.58 3.76
C PHE A 28 -15.72 -2.34 2.65
N ILE A 29 -14.64 -1.61 2.95
CA ILE A 29 -13.60 -1.30 1.96
C ILE A 29 -12.83 -2.56 1.58
N THR A 30 -12.44 -3.38 2.56
CA THR A 30 -11.72 -4.62 2.28
C THR A 30 -12.56 -5.62 1.49
N GLN A 31 -13.84 -5.75 1.79
CA GLN A 31 -14.76 -6.57 1.02
C GLN A 31 -14.98 -6.05 -0.40
N TYR A 32 -15.10 -4.73 -0.56
CA TYR A 32 -15.21 -4.11 -1.88
C TYR A 32 -13.98 -4.42 -2.74
N ILE A 33 -12.78 -4.27 -2.18
CA ILE A 33 -11.53 -4.60 -2.86
C ILE A 33 -11.50 -6.09 -3.23
N ALA A 34 -11.80 -6.97 -2.28
CA ALA A 34 -11.82 -8.41 -2.51
C ALA A 34 -12.76 -8.80 -3.67
N ARG A 35 -13.99 -8.27 -3.68
CA ARG A 35 -14.99 -8.54 -4.73
C ARG A 35 -14.53 -8.09 -6.10
N ASN A 36 -13.86 -6.94 -6.18
CA ASN A 36 -13.39 -6.34 -7.43
C ASN A 36 -12.01 -6.85 -7.88
N SER A 37 -11.29 -7.55 -7.02
CA SER A 37 -10.00 -8.18 -7.32
C SER A 37 -10.11 -9.61 -7.84
N LEU A 38 -11.33 -10.12 -8.02
CA LEU A 38 -11.60 -11.44 -8.59
C LEU A 38 -12.08 -11.33 -10.04
N MET A 39 -11.69 -12.28 -10.85
CA MET A 39 -12.18 -12.45 -12.22
C MET A 39 -12.64 -13.88 -12.45
N PRO A 40 -13.66 -14.10 -13.30
CA PRO A 40 -14.03 -15.45 -13.74
C PRO A 40 -12.90 -16.04 -14.60
N VAL A 41 -12.78 -17.36 -14.57
CA VAL A 41 -11.81 -18.07 -15.41
C VAL A 41 -12.50 -19.05 -16.34
N ASP A 42 -11.90 -19.33 -17.49
CA ASP A 42 -12.38 -20.30 -18.44
C ASP A 42 -12.42 -21.70 -17.80
N GLY A 43 -13.52 -22.41 -18.01
CA GLY A 43 -13.76 -23.69 -17.36
C GLY A 43 -14.48 -23.59 -16.01
N GLY A 44 -14.78 -22.37 -15.55
CA GLY A 44 -15.52 -22.08 -14.31
C GLY A 44 -14.65 -21.80 -13.10
N GLY A 45 -15.22 -21.05 -12.15
CA GLY A 45 -14.53 -20.59 -10.94
C GLY A 45 -13.98 -19.16 -11.04
N TRP A 46 -13.20 -18.79 -10.04
CA TRP A 46 -12.70 -17.43 -9.82
C TRP A 46 -11.21 -17.46 -9.50
N ALA A 47 -10.47 -16.55 -10.08
CA ALA A 47 -9.05 -16.30 -9.74
C ALA A 47 -8.85 -14.85 -9.29
N TRP A 48 -7.80 -14.62 -8.53
CA TRP A 48 -7.36 -13.26 -8.22
C TRP A 48 -6.78 -12.63 -9.47
N LYS A 49 -7.04 -11.33 -9.66
CA LYS A 49 -6.42 -10.53 -10.73
C LYS A 49 -4.94 -10.28 -10.50
N PHE A 50 -4.46 -10.57 -9.32
CA PHE A 50 -3.07 -10.47 -8.96
C PHE A 50 -2.24 -11.51 -9.71
N ASP A 51 -1.11 -11.08 -10.25
CA ASP A 51 -0.14 -11.99 -10.88
C ASP A 51 0.67 -12.71 -9.80
N GLU A 52 0.40 -14.00 -9.62
CA GLU A 52 1.08 -14.83 -8.61
C GLU A 52 2.57 -14.99 -8.92
N ASP A 53 2.99 -14.88 -10.18
CA ASP A 53 4.38 -14.99 -10.57
C ASP A 53 5.19 -13.72 -10.26
N LEU A 54 4.53 -12.59 -10.00
CA LEU A 54 5.20 -11.34 -9.63
C LEU A 54 6.14 -11.52 -8.44
N LEU A 55 5.69 -12.20 -7.38
CA LEU A 55 6.50 -12.39 -6.17
C LEU A 55 7.69 -13.35 -6.41
N THR A 56 7.60 -14.23 -7.39
CA THR A 56 8.69 -15.16 -7.73
C THR A 56 9.74 -14.53 -8.63
N THR A 57 9.37 -13.43 -9.32
CA THR A 57 10.27 -12.69 -10.22
C THR A 57 10.91 -11.47 -9.56
N LEU A 58 10.41 -11.07 -8.37
CA LEU A 58 11.02 -10.00 -7.59
C LEU A 58 12.40 -10.45 -7.10
N THR A 59 13.45 -9.85 -7.63
CA THR A 59 14.78 -9.92 -7.03
C THR A 59 14.88 -8.85 -5.95
N GLU A 60 15.40 -9.22 -4.77
CA GLU A 60 15.76 -8.22 -3.77
C GLU A 60 16.86 -7.34 -4.37
N VAL A 61 16.50 -6.10 -4.66
CA VAL A 61 17.46 -5.06 -5.01
C VAL A 61 17.90 -4.41 -3.70
N GLU A 62 19.15 -4.57 -3.36
CA GLU A 62 19.74 -3.88 -2.22
C GLU A 62 19.76 -2.38 -2.55
N ARG A 63 18.91 -1.62 -1.85
CA ARG A 63 18.83 -0.17 -2.01
C ARG A 63 20.05 0.47 -1.38
N GLN A 64 20.74 1.29 -2.16
CA GLN A 64 21.90 2.01 -1.68
C GLN A 64 21.49 3.44 -1.24
N PRO A 65 22.19 4.04 -0.27
CA PRO A 65 21.98 5.43 0.12
C PRO A 65 22.01 6.40 -1.07
N GLU A 66 22.83 6.13 -2.06
CA GLU A 66 23.01 6.91 -3.28
C GLU A 66 21.73 6.99 -4.12
N ASP A 67 20.86 5.96 -4.05
CA ASP A 67 19.56 5.96 -4.74
C ASP A 67 18.67 7.10 -4.21
N TYR A 68 18.69 7.34 -2.89
CA TYR A 68 17.96 8.44 -2.27
C TYR A 68 18.61 9.80 -2.54
N GLN A 69 19.94 9.87 -2.53
CA GLN A 69 20.70 11.09 -2.78
C GLN A 69 20.56 11.59 -4.21
N SER A 70 20.30 10.68 -5.15
CA SER A 70 20.09 11.00 -6.57
C SER A 70 18.67 11.46 -6.93
N LEU A 71 17.73 11.46 -5.98
CA LEU A 71 16.35 11.85 -6.24
C LEU A 71 16.24 13.34 -6.55
N ASP A 72 15.84 13.65 -7.77
CA ASP A 72 15.54 15.02 -8.24
C ASP A 72 14.05 15.17 -8.57
N VAL A 73 13.20 14.85 -7.61
CA VAL A 73 11.74 14.95 -7.71
C VAL A 73 11.19 15.72 -6.51
N ASN A 74 10.01 16.30 -6.66
CA ASN A 74 9.27 16.81 -5.53
C ASN A 74 8.61 15.63 -4.82
N LEU A 75 8.97 15.41 -3.58
CA LEU A 75 8.49 14.31 -2.76
C LEU A 75 7.54 14.83 -1.69
N GLY A 76 6.51 14.04 -1.39
CA GLY A 76 5.68 14.20 -0.21
C GLY A 76 5.36 12.82 0.36
N LEU A 77 5.20 12.72 1.67
CA LEU A 77 5.00 11.45 2.35
C LEU A 77 3.80 11.50 3.29
N ILE A 78 2.92 10.49 3.17
CA ILE A 78 1.86 10.22 4.14
C ILE A 78 2.06 8.80 4.66
N TYR A 79 2.07 8.62 5.98
CA TYR A 79 2.27 7.31 6.59
C TYR A 79 1.37 7.11 7.81
N GLY A 80 1.11 5.85 8.15
CA GLY A 80 0.30 5.49 9.30
C GLY A 80 1.12 5.46 10.59
N ALA A 81 0.57 6.03 11.66
CA ALA A 81 1.21 6.07 12.97
C ALA A 81 1.48 4.68 13.57
N GLU A 82 0.66 3.69 13.18
CA GLU A 82 0.73 2.31 13.65
C GLU A 82 1.33 1.34 12.63
N SER A 83 1.96 1.88 11.57
CA SER A 83 2.58 1.04 10.54
C SER A 83 3.80 0.28 11.10
N GLU A 84 3.75 -1.04 11.03
CA GLU A 84 4.89 -1.89 11.39
C GLU A 84 6.00 -1.88 10.32
N LEU A 85 5.70 -1.45 9.10
CA LEU A 85 6.65 -1.42 7.98
C LEU A 85 7.34 -0.07 7.78
N PHE A 86 6.83 0.98 8.41
CA PHE A 86 7.41 2.32 8.30
C PHE A 86 7.49 2.98 9.68
N SER A 87 8.67 3.37 10.08
CA SER A 87 8.95 3.96 11.38
C SER A 87 9.41 5.42 11.28
N LYS A 88 9.32 6.15 12.39
CA LYS A 88 9.90 7.51 12.47
C LYS A 88 11.40 7.53 12.18
N ARG A 89 12.12 6.47 12.58
CA ARG A 89 13.55 6.32 12.25
C ARG A 89 13.79 6.20 10.74
N ALA A 90 12.90 5.48 10.04
CA ALA A 90 12.97 5.40 8.58
C ALA A 90 12.74 6.77 7.93
N LEU A 91 11.78 7.54 8.45
CA LEU A 91 11.54 8.91 7.99
C LEU A 91 12.76 9.83 8.21
N GLU A 92 13.36 9.78 9.40
CA GLU A 92 14.57 10.55 9.71
C GLU A 92 15.70 10.20 8.76
N TYR A 93 15.95 8.91 8.55
CA TYR A 93 16.95 8.43 7.60
C TYR A 93 16.67 8.91 6.16
N MET A 94 15.43 8.89 5.70
CA MET A 94 15.08 9.45 4.40
C MET A 94 15.35 10.96 4.31
N LYS A 95 15.01 11.70 5.37
CA LYS A 95 15.26 13.15 5.44
C LYS A 95 16.74 13.53 5.45
N GLU A 96 17.59 12.66 5.99
CA GLU A 96 19.05 12.86 5.96
C GLU A 96 19.63 12.60 4.56
N LEU A 97 19.09 11.64 3.82
CA LEU A 97 19.64 11.24 2.53
C LEU A 97 19.09 12.04 1.35
N ILE A 98 17.80 12.39 1.38
CA ILE A 98 17.14 13.07 0.25
C ILE A 98 17.52 14.55 0.26
N PRO A 99 18.13 15.07 -0.83
CA PRO A 99 18.69 16.42 -0.86
C PRO A 99 17.64 17.53 -0.70
N LYS A 100 16.44 17.31 -1.25
CA LYS A 100 15.35 18.28 -1.17
C LYS A 100 14.48 17.99 0.05
N PRO A 101 14.24 19.00 0.91
CA PRO A 101 13.28 18.82 1.99
C PRO A 101 11.88 18.52 1.45
N PHE A 102 11.15 17.67 2.14
CA PHE A 102 9.80 17.27 1.73
C PHE A 102 8.84 17.27 2.92
N PRO A 103 7.57 17.65 2.69
CA PRO A 103 6.53 17.53 3.69
C PRO A 103 6.22 16.08 4.01
N SER A 104 5.97 15.78 5.28
CA SER A 104 5.63 14.44 5.74
C SER A 104 4.55 14.49 6.81
N TYR A 105 3.52 13.66 6.66
CA TYR A 105 2.35 13.64 7.53
C TYR A 105 2.09 12.26 8.09
N GLU A 106 1.93 12.20 9.41
CA GLU A 106 1.50 11.00 10.12
C GLU A 106 -0.02 11.00 10.27
N VAL A 107 -0.66 9.89 9.93
CA VAL A 107 -2.09 9.69 10.14
C VAL A 107 -2.30 8.78 11.34
N ALA A 108 -2.93 9.33 12.39
CA ALA A 108 -3.21 8.59 13.62
C ALA A 108 -4.14 7.39 13.37
N LYS A 109 -3.95 6.31 14.14
CA LYS A 109 -4.74 5.07 14.05
C LYS A 109 -4.72 4.39 12.67
N ALA A 110 -3.77 4.71 11.84
CA ALA A 110 -3.60 4.09 10.54
C ALA A 110 -2.41 3.14 10.55
N GLN A 111 -2.61 1.97 9.98
CA GLN A 111 -1.58 0.99 9.68
C GLN A 111 -0.86 1.35 8.35
N HIS A 112 -0.22 0.38 7.72
CA HIS A 112 0.52 0.62 6.48
C HIS A 112 -0.36 1.07 5.31
N HIS A 113 -1.54 0.50 5.16
CA HIS A 113 -2.53 0.91 4.14
C HIS A 113 -3.43 2.04 4.66
N VAL A 114 -2.85 3.22 4.85
CA VAL A 114 -3.48 4.39 5.47
C VAL A 114 -4.86 4.71 4.90
N PHE A 115 -5.00 4.67 3.58
CA PHE A 115 -6.24 4.99 2.87
C PHE A 115 -7.35 3.95 3.08
N LEU A 116 -7.02 2.74 3.54
CA LEU A 116 -7.99 1.72 3.92
C LEU A 116 -8.46 1.91 5.36
N ASP A 117 -7.53 2.21 6.26
CA ASP A 117 -7.82 2.33 7.68
C ASP A 117 -8.52 3.64 8.02
N GLN A 118 -7.99 4.75 7.50
CA GLN A 118 -8.44 6.09 7.82
C GLN A 118 -8.70 6.92 6.53
N PRO A 119 -9.69 6.53 5.70
CA PRO A 119 -9.89 7.13 4.38
C PRO A 119 -10.17 8.63 4.42
N ILE A 120 -10.94 9.12 5.39
CA ILE A 120 -11.27 10.54 5.49
C ILE A 120 -10.03 11.34 5.94
N ALA A 121 -9.35 10.88 6.99
CA ALA A 121 -8.12 11.51 7.47
C ALA A 121 -7.02 11.48 6.39
N PHE A 122 -6.95 10.39 5.61
CA PHE A 122 -6.03 10.31 4.48
C PHE A 122 -6.34 11.39 3.42
N ILE A 123 -7.61 11.56 3.03
CA ILE A 123 -8.01 12.58 2.03
C ILE A 123 -7.68 13.99 2.53
N ASP A 124 -7.99 14.30 3.78
CA ASP A 124 -7.67 15.61 4.36
C ASP A 124 -6.16 15.85 4.42
N THR A 125 -5.41 14.83 4.79
CA THR A 125 -3.93 14.89 4.82
C THR A 125 -3.36 15.04 3.41
N LEU A 126 -3.92 14.34 2.42
CA LEU A 126 -3.50 14.44 1.03
C LEU A 126 -3.74 15.86 0.47
N ARG A 127 -4.88 16.48 0.78
CA ARG A 127 -5.16 17.86 0.38
C ARG A 127 -4.11 18.82 0.95
N ARG A 128 -3.83 18.72 2.25
CA ARG A 128 -2.78 19.52 2.89
C ARG A 128 -1.41 19.30 2.24
N LEU A 129 -1.09 18.05 1.94
CA LEU A 129 0.16 17.72 1.26
C LEU A 129 0.24 18.38 -0.13
N CYS A 130 -0.86 18.32 -0.91
CA CYS A 130 -0.93 18.97 -2.22
C CYS A 130 -0.77 20.50 -2.10
N ASP A 131 -1.44 21.12 -1.11
CA ASP A 131 -1.31 22.56 -0.86
C ASP A 131 0.13 22.96 -0.53
N ASP A 132 0.81 22.18 0.34
CA ASP A 132 2.21 22.43 0.70
C ASP A 132 3.18 22.24 -0.47
N MET A 133 2.83 21.38 -1.41
CA MET A 133 3.62 21.11 -2.61
C MET A 133 3.25 22.03 -3.78
N ASN A 134 2.25 22.92 -3.64
CA ASN A 134 1.68 23.79 -4.68
C ASN A 134 1.19 23.00 -5.90
N LEU A 135 0.46 21.91 -5.65
CA LEU A 135 -0.17 21.04 -6.67
C LEU A 135 -1.66 21.33 -6.82
#